data_dbcb9cab93a80aea0246d7651024e872
#
_entry.id   dbcb9cab93a80aea0246d7651024e872
#
_cell.length_a   1.000
_cell.length_b   1.000
_cell.length_c   1.000
_cell.angle_alpha   90.00
_cell.angle_beta   90.00
_cell.angle_gamma   90.00
#
_symmetry.space_group_name_H-M   'P 1'
#
loop_
_entity.id
_entity.type
_entity.pdbx_description
1 polymer ?
#
loop_
_entity_poly.entity_id
_entity_poly.type
_entity_poly.pdbx_seq_one_letter_code
_entity_poly.pdbx_strand_id
1 'polypeptide(L)'
;VTGVQTCALPIFLLIITQFTGLFYYFDDHNLYHRGNFYLLSQAIAVLGIALCLFMLISYRKNLDRIIFLSMMSFFVLPVLATIYQALAYSFSLQCLAIVISTQIMFVMDTVEMNMRFHSQQAAYEKARYEAEHDGMTGLLNKEAGWKHMRKYFDRMDSHDEAMLMFVDIDDFKIINDTYGHTVGDFWIREVASQLRHIYRQDDIICRYGGDEFIVLIRNTASEQVLETTLGMFFQQLTRASEQHGQDVHCSVGVCRIAAADGASLGTGRADGDAIGSVDFDQCVAQADLALYETKRFNKGTFTVYNYDRSQPAPANIRA
;
A
#
# COMPACT_ATOMS: atom_id res chain seq x y z
N VAL A 1 26.54 27.51 9.01
CA VAL A 1 27.61 28.33 9.64
C VAL A 1 27.01 29.48 10.44
N THR A 2 25.81 29.96 10.10
CA THR A 2 25.16 31.12 10.76
C THR A 2 24.49 30.81 12.11
N GLY A 3 24.13 29.55 12.40
CA GLY A 3 23.44 29.16 13.65
C GLY A 3 24.33 29.14 14.90
N VAL A 4 25.64 28.94 14.75
CA VAL A 4 26.56 28.86 15.87
C VAL A 4 26.94 30.25 16.39
N GLN A 5 26.98 31.28 15.52
CA GLN A 5 27.32 32.65 15.90
C GLN A 5 26.25 33.35 16.74
N THR A 6 24.96 32.99 16.59
CA THR A 6 23.86 33.59 17.36
C THR A 6 23.81 33.14 18.82
N CYS A 7 24.32 31.95 19.13
CA CYS A 7 24.39 31.45 20.51
C CYS A 7 25.67 31.89 21.26
N ALA A 8 26.71 32.22 20.54
CA ALA A 8 28.00 32.57 21.17
C ALA A 8 27.95 33.93 21.90
N LEU A 9 27.24 34.91 21.34
CA LEU A 9 27.16 36.25 21.91
C LEU A 9 26.50 36.32 23.30
N PRO A 10 25.34 35.67 23.54
CA PRO A 10 24.73 35.59 24.87
C PRO A 10 25.62 34.87 25.88
N ILE A 11 26.25 33.77 25.50
CA ILE A 11 27.17 33.01 26.39
C ILE A 11 28.39 33.85 26.72
N PHE A 12 28.99 34.56 25.77
CA PHE A 12 30.12 35.45 25.99
C PHE A 12 29.75 36.60 26.92
N LEU A 13 28.59 37.21 26.78
CA LEU A 13 28.08 38.25 27.67
C LEU A 13 27.86 37.73 29.11
N LEU A 14 27.36 36.49 29.28
CA LEU A 14 27.22 35.86 30.58
C LEU A 14 28.57 35.60 31.26
N ILE A 15 29.60 35.18 30.51
CA ILE A 15 30.96 35.01 31.02
C ILE A 15 31.56 36.34 31.46
N ILE A 16 31.44 37.41 30.63
CA ILE A 16 31.93 38.73 30.98
C ILE A 16 31.29 39.28 32.26
N THR A 17 30.01 38.99 32.45
CA THR A 17 29.26 39.43 33.64
C THR A 17 29.82 38.87 34.93
N GLN A 18 30.35 37.66 34.94
CA GLN A 18 31.01 37.10 36.13
C GLN A 18 32.21 37.91 36.61
N PHE A 19 32.89 38.64 35.70
CA PHE A 19 34.07 39.46 36.01
C PHE A 19 33.75 40.93 36.18
N THR A 20 32.64 41.41 35.60
CA THR A 20 32.33 42.84 35.54
C THR A 20 31.16 43.27 36.41
N GLY A 21 30.34 42.32 36.91
CA GLY A 21 29.10 42.60 37.65
C GLY A 21 28.06 43.41 36.86
N LEU A 22 28.20 43.54 35.52
CA LEU A 22 27.34 44.36 34.65
C LEU A 22 25.86 43.96 34.68
N PHE A 23 25.59 42.68 34.63
CA PHE A 23 24.19 42.18 34.62
C PHE A 23 23.76 41.63 35.96
N TYR A 24 24.67 40.97 36.72
CA TYR A 24 24.46 40.49 38.08
C TYR A 24 25.78 40.30 38.79
N TYR A 25 25.76 40.33 40.14
CA TYR A 25 26.88 40.00 40.98
C TYR A 25 26.42 39.34 42.28
N PHE A 26 27.35 38.69 42.96
CA PHE A 26 27.13 38.14 44.29
C PHE A 26 27.96 38.96 45.28
N ASP A 27 27.37 39.32 46.43
CA ASP A 27 28.09 40.04 47.50
C ASP A 27 28.93 39.08 48.34
N ASP A 28 29.63 39.61 49.34
CA ASP A 28 30.50 38.87 50.26
C ASP A 28 29.72 37.82 51.08
N HIS A 29 28.42 37.92 51.15
CA HIS A 29 27.51 36.96 51.81
C HIS A 29 26.88 35.97 50.82
N ASN A 30 27.37 35.93 49.57
CA ASN A 30 26.90 35.08 48.52
C ASN A 30 25.43 35.33 48.14
N LEU A 31 24.92 36.56 48.33
CA LEU A 31 23.60 36.98 47.94
C LEU A 31 23.62 37.57 46.53
N TYR A 32 22.62 37.16 45.74
CA TYR A 32 22.45 37.61 44.35
C TYR A 32 21.93 39.05 44.29
N HIS A 33 22.64 39.88 43.51
CA HIS A 33 22.23 41.26 43.18
C HIS A 33 22.13 41.48 41.69
N ARG A 34 21.16 42.29 41.27
CA ARG A 34 21.01 42.72 39.85
C ARG A 34 21.98 43.84 39.54
N GLY A 35 22.75 43.69 38.49
CA GLY A 35 23.62 44.75 37.97
C GLY A 35 22.85 45.84 37.21
N ASN A 36 23.51 46.96 36.95
CA ASN A 36 22.88 48.12 36.29
C ASN A 36 22.31 47.85 34.91
N PHE A 37 22.84 46.88 34.18
CA PHE A 37 22.38 46.50 32.82
C PHE A 37 21.48 45.26 32.80
N TYR A 38 21.02 44.77 33.95
CA TYR A 38 20.12 43.62 34.05
C TYR A 38 18.86 43.77 33.16
N LEU A 39 18.19 44.94 33.23
CA LEU A 39 17.00 45.21 32.42
C LEU A 39 17.28 45.18 30.91
N LEU A 40 18.49 45.65 30.51
CA LEU A 40 18.89 45.62 29.10
C LEU A 40 19.06 44.19 28.59
N SER A 41 19.62 43.28 29.38
CA SER A 41 19.73 41.85 29.02
C SER A 41 18.36 41.18 28.82
N GLN A 42 17.40 41.50 29.68
CA GLN A 42 16.01 41.01 29.57
C GLN A 42 15.29 41.61 28.35
N ALA A 43 15.50 42.90 28.07
CA ALA A 43 14.90 43.58 26.92
C ALA A 43 15.34 42.97 25.58
N ILE A 44 16.63 42.60 25.43
CA ILE A 44 17.15 41.93 24.23
C ILE A 44 16.47 40.56 24.02
N ALA A 45 16.35 39.76 25.07
CA ALA A 45 15.70 38.47 25.01
C ALA A 45 14.20 38.59 24.63
N VAL A 46 13.49 39.50 25.26
CA VAL A 46 12.07 39.76 24.98
C VAL A 46 11.86 40.23 23.54
N LEU A 47 12.74 41.15 23.04
CA LEU A 47 12.68 41.60 21.66
C LEU A 47 12.88 40.45 20.66
N GLY A 48 13.82 39.55 20.91
CA GLY A 48 14.05 38.36 20.09
C GLY A 48 12.81 37.45 20.01
N ILE A 49 12.19 37.19 21.16
CA ILE A 49 10.96 36.40 21.23
C ILE A 49 9.80 37.11 20.51
N ALA A 50 9.66 38.44 20.69
CA ALA A 50 8.62 39.22 20.02
C ALA A 50 8.75 39.17 18.49
N LEU A 51 9.97 39.26 17.96
CA LEU A 51 10.25 39.11 16.52
C LEU A 51 9.88 37.71 16.01
N CYS A 52 10.23 36.65 16.74
CA CYS A 52 9.86 35.30 16.39
C CYS A 52 8.32 35.07 16.39
N LEU A 53 7.62 35.60 17.40
CA LEU A 53 6.16 35.57 17.47
C LEU A 53 5.52 36.37 16.32
N PHE A 54 6.05 37.53 16.00
CA PHE A 54 5.59 38.31 14.85
C PHE A 54 5.73 37.53 13.54
N MET A 55 6.88 36.89 13.30
CA MET A 55 7.10 36.05 12.14
C MET A 55 6.09 34.87 12.13
N LEU A 56 5.94 34.18 13.24
CA LEU A 56 5.01 33.03 13.37
C LEU A 56 3.57 33.45 13.05
N ILE A 57 3.11 34.58 13.57
CA ILE A 57 1.76 35.10 13.30
C ILE A 57 1.61 35.53 11.83
N SER A 58 2.64 36.11 11.24
CA SER A 58 2.63 36.51 9.82
C SER A 58 2.52 35.34 8.88
N TYR A 59 3.18 34.21 9.21
CA TYR A 59 3.13 32.97 8.42
C TYR A 59 2.02 31.99 8.80
N ARG A 60 1.13 32.34 9.74
CA ARG A 60 0.10 31.44 10.27
C ARG A 60 -0.80 30.77 9.23
N LYS A 61 -1.00 31.43 8.07
CA LYS A 61 -1.84 30.90 6.98
C LYS A 61 -1.21 29.71 6.26
N ASN A 62 0.10 29.57 6.34
CA ASN A 62 0.88 28.52 5.68
C ASN A 62 1.24 27.37 6.63
N LEU A 63 0.82 27.46 7.89
CA LEU A 63 1.11 26.47 8.93
C LEU A 63 -0.16 25.74 9.34
N ASP A 64 -0.03 24.44 9.55
CA ASP A 64 -1.09 23.64 10.14
C ASP A 64 -1.38 24.11 11.58
N ARG A 65 -2.64 24.00 12.01
CA ARG A 65 -3.08 24.51 13.33
C ARG A 65 -2.28 23.88 14.47
N ILE A 66 -1.93 22.60 14.35
CA ILE A 66 -1.16 21.87 15.38
C ILE A 66 0.24 22.42 15.51
N ILE A 67 0.95 22.60 14.39
CA ILE A 67 2.29 23.18 14.35
C ILE A 67 2.26 24.61 14.90
N PHE A 68 1.29 25.41 14.49
CA PHE A 68 1.14 26.79 14.96
C PHE A 68 0.96 26.85 16.48
N LEU A 69 0.08 26.02 17.06
CA LEU A 69 -0.16 25.94 18.51
C LEU A 69 1.06 25.46 19.27
N SER A 70 1.77 24.46 18.76
CA SER A 70 3.01 23.93 19.32
C SER A 70 4.09 25.01 19.39
N MET A 71 4.34 25.70 18.28
CA MET A 71 5.31 26.81 18.23
C MET A 71 4.88 27.98 19.12
N MET A 72 3.59 28.32 19.19
CA MET A 72 3.09 29.36 20.09
C MET A 72 3.36 29.02 21.56
N SER A 73 3.16 27.77 21.99
CA SER A 73 3.42 27.33 23.36
C SER A 73 4.89 27.49 23.74
N PHE A 74 5.80 27.21 22.78
CA PHE A 74 7.24 27.33 22.98
C PHE A 74 7.68 28.77 23.27
N PHE A 75 7.03 29.76 22.69
CA PHE A 75 7.36 31.17 22.93
C PHE A 75 6.55 31.78 24.09
N VAL A 76 5.29 31.44 24.25
CA VAL A 76 4.40 32.07 25.25
C VAL A 76 4.73 31.64 26.67
N LEU A 77 4.99 30.35 26.92
CA LEU A 77 5.26 29.85 28.26
C LEU A 77 6.51 30.47 28.91
N PRO A 78 7.68 30.60 28.23
CA PRO A 78 8.85 31.24 28.80
C PRO A 78 8.63 32.74 29.04
N VAL A 79 7.85 33.42 28.18
CA VAL A 79 7.52 34.85 28.39
C VAL A 79 6.68 35.03 29.65
N LEU A 80 5.65 34.22 29.86
CA LEU A 80 4.83 34.26 31.07
C LEU A 80 5.68 33.98 32.34
N ALA A 81 6.57 32.99 32.26
CA ALA A 81 7.48 32.69 33.35
C ALA A 81 8.42 33.83 33.67
N THR A 82 8.94 34.55 32.66
CA THR A 82 9.81 35.71 32.82
C THR A 82 9.05 36.89 33.47
N ILE A 83 7.82 37.16 33.04
CA ILE A 83 6.96 38.19 33.64
C ILE A 83 6.69 37.90 35.12
N TYR A 84 6.31 36.65 35.42
CA TYR A 84 6.08 36.20 36.80
C TYR A 84 7.33 36.38 37.67
N GLN A 85 8.48 35.97 37.17
CA GLN A 85 9.77 36.12 37.89
C GLN A 85 10.15 37.56 38.12
N ALA A 86 9.80 38.49 37.20
CA ALA A 86 10.04 39.90 37.38
C ALA A 86 9.20 40.51 38.52
N LEU A 87 7.95 40.03 38.68
CA LEU A 87 6.99 40.51 39.68
C LEU A 87 7.17 39.88 41.07
N ALA A 88 7.49 38.58 41.14
CA ALA A 88 7.39 37.81 42.39
C ALA A 88 8.72 37.65 43.16
N TYR A 89 9.85 38.10 42.63
CA TYR A 89 11.18 37.99 43.27
C TYR A 89 11.60 36.61 43.80
N SER A 90 10.89 35.59 43.43
CA SER A 90 11.04 34.19 43.92
C SER A 90 11.52 33.27 42.82
N PHE A 91 11.64 32.05 43.09
CA PHE A 91 12.16 30.95 42.30
C PHE A 91 12.14 31.13 40.77
N SER A 92 13.23 30.77 40.09
CA SER A 92 13.29 30.81 38.62
C SER A 92 12.46 29.70 37.97
N LEU A 93 11.24 30.02 37.55
CA LEU A 93 10.35 29.13 36.79
C LEU A 93 10.70 29.02 35.29
N GLN A 94 11.67 29.85 34.84
CA GLN A 94 11.99 29.96 33.43
C GLN A 94 12.53 28.67 32.83
N CYS A 95 13.43 27.99 33.54
CA CYS A 95 13.95 26.68 33.10
C CYS A 95 12.85 25.63 32.98
N LEU A 96 11.92 25.60 33.97
CA LEU A 96 10.79 24.67 33.94
C LEU A 96 9.86 24.96 32.77
N ALA A 97 9.55 26.24 32.49
CA ALA A 97 8.73 26.67 31.37
C ALA A 97 9.35 26.30 30.02
N ILE A 98 10.65 26.43 29.87
CA ILE A 98 11.38 26.03 28.64
C ILE A 98 11.29 24.49 28.46
N VAL A 99 11.53 23.73 29.53
CA VAL A 99 11.45 22.26 29.47
C VAL A 99 10.04 21.81 29.08
N ILE A 100 9.00 22.33 29.73
CA ILE A 100 7.60 21.96 29.44
C ILE A 100 7.26 22.34 27.98
N SER A 101 7.58 23.55 27.54
CA SER A 101 7.27 23.99 26.18
C SER A 101 8.01 23.16 25.12
N THR A 102 9.27 22.77 25.39
CA THR A 102 10.03 21.89 24.50
C THR A 102 9.40 20.48 24.42
N GLN A 103 8.94 19.95 25.56
CA GLN A 103 8.25 18.67 25.59
C GLN A 103 6.91 18.71 24.83
N ILE A 104 6.12 19.77 25.00
CA ILE A 104 4.87 19.96 24.26
C ILE A 104 5.17 20.00 22.76
N MET A 105 6.17 20.79 22.33
CA MET A 105 6.57 20.89 20.94
C MET A 105 6.97 19.52 20.39
N PHE A 106 7.83 18.78 21.08
CA PHE A 106 8.30 17.46 20.66
C PHE A 106 7.14 16.45 20.52
N VAL A 107 6.22 16.43 21.49
CA VAL A 107 5.05 15.53 21.44
C VAL A 107 4.14 15.89 20.27
N MET A 108 3.86 17.18 20.06
CA MET A 108 3.00 17.63 18.96
C MET A 108 3.61 17.32 17.59
N ASP A 109 4.91 17.58 17.41
CA ASP A 109 5.62 17.26 16.16
C ASP A 109 5.62 15.75 15.90
N THR A 110 5.81 14.93 16.96
CA THR A 110 5.76 13.47 16.85
C THR A 110 4.37 12.97 16.43
N VAL A 111 3.31 13.51 17.05
CA VAL A 111 1.93 13.16 16.71
C VAL A 111 1.60 13.54 15.28
N GLU A 112 2.00 14.75 14.85
CA GLU A 112 1.76 15.21 13.48
C GLU A 112 2.51 14.34 12.46
N MET A 113 3.79 14.05 12.70
CA MET A 113 4.59 13.19 11.83
C MET A 113 3.97 11.80 11.69
N ASN A 114 3.49 11.21 12.79
CA ASN A 114 2.80 9.92 12.76
C ASN A 114 1.49 9.99 11.96
N MET A 115 0.67 11.03 12.14
CA MET A 115 -0.56 11.20 11.36
C MET A 115 -0.28 11.34 9.86
N ARG A 116 0.71 12.13 9.48
CA ARG A 116 1.14 12.28 8.07
C ARG A 116 1.65 10.96 7.50
N PHE A 117 2.47 10.23 8.25
CA PHE A 117 2.98 8.92 7.83
C PHE A 117 1.83 7.93 7.57
N HIS A 118 0.88 7.80 8.51
CA HIS A 118 -0.28 6.92 8.33
C HIS A 118 -1.18 7.33 7.16
N SER A 119 -1.39 8.64 6.97
CA SER A 119 -2.20 9.12 5.84
C SER A 119 -1.52 8.85 4.49
N GLN A 120 -0.21 9.01 4.40
CA GLN A 120 0.56 8.70 3.19
C GLN A 120 0.57 7.20 2.90
N GLN A 121 0.73 6.37 3.93
CA GLN A 121 0.69 4.92 3.79
C GLN A 121 -0.70 4.46 3.29
N ALA A 122 -1.78 4.95 3.89
CA ALA A 122 -3.14 4.63 3.45
C ALA A 122 -3.41 5.08 2.00
N ALA A 123 -2.93 6.27 1.62
CA ALA A 123 -3.05 6.76 0.24
C ALA A 123 -2.23 5.90 -0.74
N TYR A 124 -1.03 5.47 -0.35
CA TYR A 124 -0.19 4.58 -1.17
C TYR A 124 -0.84 3.20 -1.34
N GLU A 125 -1.35 2.60 -0.26
CA GLU A 125 -2.04 1.30 -0.31
C GLU A 125 -3.30 1.37 -1.18
N LYS A 126 -4.08 2.46 -1.06
CA LYS A 126 -5.25 2.70 -1.90
C LYS A 126 -4.86 2.83 -3.38
N ALA A 127 -3.87 3.66 -3.70
CA ALA A 127 -3.39 3.85 -5.06
C ALA A 127 -2.84 2.54 -5.66
N ARG A 128 -2.14 1.74 -4.87
CA ARG A 128 -1.66 0.42 -5.27
C ARG A 128 -2.81 -0.53 -5.54
N TYR A 129 -3.81 -0.57 -4.65
CA TYR A 129 -5.01 -1.40 -4.85
C TYR A 129 -5.74 -1.02 -6.13
N GLU A 130 -5.98 0.25 -6.37
CA GLU A 130 -6.62 0.75 -7.59
C GLU A 130 -5.79 0.45 -8.86
N ALA A 131 -4.46 0.45 -8.78
CA ALA A 131 -3.58 0.09 -9.89
C ALA A 131 -3.53 -1.42 -10.18
N GLU A 132 -3.72 -2.28 -9.17
CA GLU A 132 -3.62 -3.74 -9.31
C GLU A 132 -4.99 -4.41 -9.51
N HIS A 133 -6.14 -3.75 -9.24
CA HIS A 133 -7.46 -4.35 -9.30
C HIS A 133 -8.35 -3.72 -10.38
N ASP A 134 -9.23 -4.56 -10.93
CA ASP A 134 -10.29 -4.12 -11.85
C ASP A 134 -11.40 -3.40 -11.08
N GLY A 135 -11.70 -2.17 -11.49
CA GLY A 135 -12.66 -1.30 -10.79
C GLY A 135 -14.11 -1.81 -10.77
N MET A 136 -14.48 -2.69 -11.69
CA MET A 136 -15.84 -3.26 -11.76
C MET A 136 -16.00 -4.49 -10.86
N THR A 137 -15.01 -5.38 -10.87
CA THR A 137 -15.08 -6.69 -10.21
C THR A 137 -14.32 -6.76 -8.89
N GLY A 138 -13.33 -5.87 -8.71
CA GLY A 138 -12.39 -5.92 -7.59
C GLY A 138 -11.46 -7.12 -7.60
N LEU A 139 -11.43 -7.93 -8.65
CA LEU A 139 -10.41 -8.93 -8.93
C LEU A 139 -9.11 -8.22 -9.36
N LEU A 140 -8.00 -8.96 -9.42
CA LEU A 140 -6.82 -8.41 -10.07
C LEU A 140 -7.17 -8.00 -11.52
N ASN A 141 -6.59 -6.92 -11.99
CA ASN A 141 -6.67 -6.58 -13.41
C ASN A 141 -5.70 -7.46 -14.23
N LYS A 142 -5.79 -7.42 -15.55
CA LYS A 142 -4.96 -8.21 -16.48
C LYS A 142 -3.47 -8.10 -16.14
N GLU A 143 -2.96 -6.88 -15.99
CA GLU A 143 -1.53 -6.64 -15.79
C GLU A 143 -1.03 -7.20 -14.47
N ALA A 144 -1.74 -6.93 -13.38
CA ALA A 144 -1.38 -7.46 -12.06
C ALA A 144 -1.52 -8.99 -12.00
N GLY A 145 -2.61 -9.55 -12.54
CA GLY A 145 -2.80 -10.99 -12.64
C GLY A 145 -1.67 -11.67 -13.39
N TRP A 146 -1.28 -11.14 -14.56
CA TRP A 146 -0.17 -11.64 -15.36
C TRP A 146 1.14 -11.62 -14.61
N LYS A 147 1.46 -10.50 -13.98
CA LYS A 147 2.66 -10.32 -13.16
C LYS A 147 2.73 -11.32 -12.01
N HIS A 148 1.61 -11.51 -11.29
CA HIS A 148 1.55 -12.44 -10.16
C HIS A 148 1.67 -13.90 -10.61
N MET A 149 1.00 -14.28 -11.70
CA MET A 149 1.07 -15.63 -12.27
C MET A 149 2.48 -15.94 -12.79
N ARG A 150 3.08 -15.05 -13.59
CA ARG A 150 4.45 -15.23 -14.09
C ARG A 150 5.44 -15.39 -12.95
N LYS A 151 5.34 -14.56 -11.90
CA LYS A 151 6.18 -14.69 -10.70
C LYS A 151 5.99 -16.03 -9.96
N TYR A 152 4.82 -16.62 -10.01
CA TYR A 152 4.59 -17.96 -9.47
C TYR A 152 5.30 -19.01 -10.33
N PHE A 153 5.13 -18.98 -11.65
CA PHE A 153 5.77 -19.89 -12.58
C PHE A 153 7.31 -19.79 -12.56
N ASP A 154 7.88 -18.61 -12.39
CA ASP A 154 9.33 -18.41 -12.23
C ASP A 154 9.91 -19.12 -10.99
N ARG A 155 9.05 -19.53 -10.05
CA ARG A 155 9.45 -20.20 -8.81
C ARG A 155 9.01 -21.66 -8.75
N MET A 156 8.22 -22.11 -9.71
CA MET A 156 7.80 -23.50 -9.80
C MET A 156 8.99 -24.43 -10.10
N ASP A 157 9.04 -25.54 -9.40
CA ASP A 157 9.96 -26.62 -9.70
C ASP A 157 9.23 -27.82 -10.36
N SER A 158 9.97 -28.90 -10.63
CA SER A 158 9.44 -30.07 -11.31
C SER A 158 8.44 -30.89 -10.48
N HIS A 159 8.31 -30.60 -9.19
CA HIS A 159 7.41 -31.28 -8.25
C HIS A 159 6.16 -30.45 -7.95
N ASP A 160 6.13 -29.20 -8.38
CA ASP A 160 4.99 -28.33 -8.17
C ASP A 160 3.86 -28.65 -9.16
N GLU A 161 2.65 -28.54 -8.65
CA GLU A 161 1.42 -28.75 -9.39
C GLU A 161 0.61 -27.46 -9.46
N ALA A 162 -0.05 -27.21 -10.58
CA ALA A 162 -0.95 -26.09 -10.75
C ALA A 162 -1.97 -26.34 -11.86
N MET A 163 -3.04 -25.54 -11.87
CA MET A 163 -4.00 -25.49 -12.98
C MET A 163 -4.26 -24.05 -13.37
N LEU A 164 -4.03 -23.73 -14.64
CA LEU A 164 -4.37 -22.44 -15.22
C LEU A 164 -5.66 -22.56 -16.02
N MET A 165 -6.64 -21.70 -15.75
CA MET A 165 -7.94 -21.73 -16.40
C MET A 165 -8.29 -20.40 -17.03
N PHE A 166 -8.82 -20.43 -18.24
CA PHE A 166 -9.56 -19.34 -18.84
C PHE A 166 -11.06 -19.60 -18.66
N VAL A 167 -11.79 -18.59 -18.21
CA VAL A 167 -13.23 -18.59 -18.03
C VAL A 167 -13.81 -17.45 -18.86
N ASP A 168 -14.84 -17.72 -19.65
CA ASP A 168 -15.45 -16.74 -20.53
C ASP A 168 -16.97 -16.89 -20.51
N ILE A 169 -17.69 -15.77 -20.47
CA ILE A 169 -19.15 -15.77 -20.47
C ILE A 169 -19.66 -16.00 -21.90
N ASP A 170 -20.37 -17.09 -22.12
CA ASP A 170 -20.86 -17.48 -23.44
C ASP A 170 -21.86 -16.44 -23.97
N ASP A 171 -21.69 -16.11 -25.25
CA ASP A 171 -22.59 -15.21 -26.00
C ASP A 171 -22.83 -13.85 -25.30
N PHE A 172 -21.83 -13.35 -24.56
CA PHE A 172 -21.93 -12.12 -23.75
C PHE A 172 -22.43 -10.91 -24.56
N LYS A 173 -22.03 -10.82 -25.83
CA LYS A 173 -22.55 -9.78 -26.73
C LYS A 173 -24.07 -9.87 -26.91
N ILE A 174 -24.62 -11.08 -27.01
CA ILE A 174 -26.07 -11.28 -27.14
C ILE A 174 -26.78 -10.84 -25.86
N ILE A 175 -26.19 -11.12 -24.70
CA ILE A 175 -26.71 -10.65 -23.40
C ILE A 175 -26.80 -9.13 -23.39
N ASN A 176 -25.72 -8.43 -23.77
CA ASN A 176 -25.70 -6.97 -23.84
C ASN A 176 -26.70 -6.41 -24.85
N ASP A 177 -26.79 -7.01 -26.05
CA ASP A 177 -27.67 -6.58 -27.10
C ASP A 177 -29.15 -6.79 -26.75
N THR A 178 -29.46 -7.86 -25.98
CA THR A 178 -30.84 -8.21 -25.61
C THR A 178 -31.32 -7.49 -24.35
N TYR A 179 -30.48 -7.41 -23.32
CA TYR A 179 -30.87 -6.94 -21.96
C TYR A 179 -30.22 -5.62 -21.58
N GLY A 180 -29.30 -5.12 -22.40
CA GLY A 180 -28.54 -3.88 -22.14
C GLY A 180 -27.28 -4.09 -21.32
N HIS A 181 -26.35 -3.15 -21.45
CA HIS A 181 -25.02 -3.21 -20.78
C HIS A 181 -25.08 -3.30 -19.25
N THR A 182 -26.11 -2.74 -18.63
CA THR A 182 -26.27 -2.82 -17.15
C THR A 182 -26.44 -4.27 -16.68
N VAL A 183 -27.13 -5.10 -17.49
CA VAL A 183 -27.31 -6.53 -17.20
C VAL A 183 -26.01 -7.28 -17.49
N GLY A 184 -25.30 -6.96 -18.56
CA GLY A 184 -23.98 -7.51 -18.80
C GLY A 184 -22.99 -7.20 -17.68
N ASP A 185 -22.95 -5.97 -17.19
CA ASP A 185 -22.14 -5.56 -16.05
C ASP A 185 -22.50 -6.31 -14.75
N PHE A 186 -23.78 -6.61 -14.56
CA PHE A 186 -24.24 -7.46 -13.47
C PHE A 186 -23.64 -8.86 -13.56
N TRP A 187 -23.71 -9.51 -14.74
CA TRP A 187 -23.18 -10.87 -14.93
C TRP A 187 -21.67 -10.93 -14.80
N ILE A 188 -20.94 -9.92 -15.26
CA ILE A 188 -19.48 -9.83 -15.01
C ILE A 188 -19.19 -9.81 -13.51
N ARG A 189 -19.93 -9.01 -12.72
CA ARG A 189 -19.75 -8.96 -11.26
C ARG A 189 -20.15 -10.26 -10.57
N GLU A 190 -21.21 -10.89 -11.04
CA GLU A 190 -21.71 -12.15 -10.49
C GLU A 190 -20.68 -13.27 -10.71
N VAL A 191 -20.17 -13.45 -11.93
CA VAL A 191 -19.11 -14.42 -12.24
C VAL A 191 -17.86 -14.14 -11.40
N ALA A 192 -17.42 -12.90 -11.33
CA ALA A 192 -16.26 -12.51 -10.51
C ALA A 192 -16.46 -12.83 -9.02
N SER A 193 -17.68 -12.61 -8.50
CA SER A 193 -18.04 -12.91 -7.11
C SER A 193 -18.00 -14.42 -6.84
N GLN A 194 -18.57 -15.21 -7.74
CA GLN A 194 -18.57 -16.66 -7.62
C GLN A 194 -17.16 -17.24 -7.66
N LEU A 195 -16.31 -16.79 -8.61
CA LEU A 195 -14.91 -17.20 -8.67
C LEU A 195 -14.18 -16.89 -7.36
N ARG A 196 -14.39 -15.70 -6.80
CA ARG A 196 -13.76 -15.31 -5.52
C ARG A 196 -14.22 -16.17 -4.33
N HIS A 197 -15.47 -16.66 -4.33
CA HIS A 197 -16.00 -17.48 -3.25
C HIS A 197 -15.58 -18.95 -3.33
N ILE A 198 -15.36 -19.46 -4.55
CA ILE A 198 -15.04 -20.86 -4.79
C ILE A 198 -13.55 -21.14 -4.60
N TYR A 199 -12.69 -20.25 -5.09
CA TYR A 199 -11.25 -20.42 -5.03
C TYR A 199 -10.66 -19.81 -3.76
N ARG A 200 -9.50 -20.31 -3.36
CA ARG A 200 -8.81 -19.93 -2.11
C ARG A 200 -8.21 -18.54 -2.24
N GLN A 201 -7.97 -17.91 -1.10
CA GLN A 201 -7.30 -16.60 -1.06
C GLN A 201 -5.88 -16.64 -1.67
N ASP A 202 -5.24 -17.81 -1.65
CA ASP A 202 -3.93 -18.03 -2.23
C ASP A 202 -3.96 -18.25 -3.75
N ASP A 203 -5.08 -18.58 -4.34
CA ASP A 203 -5.23 -18.70 -5.79
C ASP A 203 -5.23 -17.31 -6.43
N ILE A 204 -4.77 -17.22 -7.68
CA ILE A 204 -4.71 -15.94 -8.39
C ILE A 204 -5.89 -15.87 -9.35
N ILE A 205 -6.74 -14.85 -9.16
CA ILE A 205 -7.90 -14.62 -10.00
C ILE A 205 -7.80 -13.23 -10.59
N CYS A 206 -7.90 -13.11 -11.91
CA CYS A 206 -7.90 -11.81 -12.57
C CYS A 206 -8.97 -11.71 -13.64
N ARG A 207 -9.44 -10.48 -13.88
CA ARG A 207 -10.22 -10.17 -15.07
C ARG A 207 -9.25 -9.87 -16.20
N TYR A 208 -9.28 -10.70 -17.25
CA TYR A 208 -8.37 -10.57 -18.38
C TYR A 208 -8.82 -9.48 -19.37
N GLY A 209 -10.13 -9.37 -19.60
CA GLY A 209 -10.72 -8.32 -20.42
C GLY A 209 -12.19 -8.60 -20.67
N GLY A 210 -13.01 -7.59 -20.89
CA GLY A 210 -14.42 -7.77 -21.21
C GLY A 210 -15.13 -8.74 -20.26
N ASP A 211 -15.47 -9.90 -20.80
CA ASP A 211 -16.16 -11.04 -20.19
C ASP A 211 -15.23 -12.22 -19.86
N GLU A 212 -13.91 -12.04 -20.01
CA GLU A 212 -12.90 -13.09 -19.82
C GLU A 212 -12.20 -12.97 -18.45
N PHE A 213 -12.03 -14.11 -17.77
CA PHE A 213 -11.32 -14.24 -16.50
C PHE A 213 -10.26 -15.32 -16.59
N ILE A 214 -9.20 -15.18 -15.77
CA ILE A 214 -8.17 -16.19 -15.62
C ILE A 214 -8.05 -16.53 -14.15
N VAL A 215 -7.95 -17.86 -13.88
CA VAL A 215 -7.75 -18.40 -12.54
C VAL A 215 -6.52 -19.30 -12.56
N LEU A 216 -5.59 -19.06 -11.64
CA LEU A 216 -4.49 -19.98 -11.36
C LEU A 216 -4.71 -20.63 -10.00
N ILE A 217 -5.02 -21.92 -10.01
CA ILE A 217 -5.09 -22.76 -8.81
C ILE A 217 -3.68 -23.26 -8.52
N ARG A 218 -3.20 -22.98 -7.30
CA ARG A 218 -1.84 -23.31 -6.91
C ARG A 218 -1.77 -24.60 -6.11
N ASN A 219 -0.63 -25.28 -6.20
CA ASN A 219 -0.26 -26.45 -5.38
C ASN A 219 -1.26 -27.62 -5.51
N THR A 220 -1.86 -27.79 -6.68
CA THR A 220 -2.69 -28.95 -6.97
C THR A 220 -2.92 -29.11 -8.47
N ALA A 221 -2.92 -30.34 -8.93
CA ALA A 221 -3.38 -30.77 -10.27
C ALA A 221 -4.46 -31.85 -10.15
N SER A 222 -5.10 -31.97 -9.00
CA SER A 222 -6.12 -33.02 -8.75
C SER A 222 -7.37 -32.81 -9.60
N GLU A 223 -7.73 -33.79 -10.41
CA GLU A 223 -8.94 -33.80 -11.22
C GLU A 223 -10.20 -33.67 -10.36
N GLN A 224 -10.22 -34.33 -9.20
CA GLN A 224 -11.34 -34.22 -8.26
C GLN A 224 -11.54 -32.81 -7.72
N VAL A 225 -10.46 -32.08 -7.45
CA VAL A 225 -10.52 -30.65 -7.03
C VAL A 225 -11.10 -29.82 -8.16
N LEU A 226 -10.63 -30.04 -9.39
CA LEU A 226 -11.10 -29.32 -10.57
C LEU A 226 -12.59 -29.56 -10.81
N GLU A 227 -13.02 -30.83 -10.86
CA GLU A 227 -14.42 -31.19 -11.07
C GLU A 227 -15.34 -30.64 -9.98
N THR A 228 -14.90 -30.71 -8.71
CA THR A 228 -15.67 -30.18 -7.59
C THR A 228 -15.82 -28.65 -7.70
N THR A 229 -14.73 -27.92 -7.93
CA THR A 229 -14.76 -26.43 -7.99
C THR A 229 -15.52 -25.91 -9.20
N LEU A 230 -15.33 -26.53 -10.37
CA LEU A 230 -16.08 -26.17 -11.58
C LEU A 230 -17.55 -26.59 -11.48
N GLY A 231 -17.83 -27.76 -10.88
CA GLY A 231 -19.20 -28.19 -10.62
C GLY A 231 -19.97 -27.23 -9.72
N MET A 232 -19.31 -26.72 -8.66
CA MET A 232 -19.86 -25.66 -7.80
C MET A 232 -20.09 -24.35 -8.57
N PHE A 233 -19.13 -23.96 -9.40
CA PHE A 233 -19.22 -22.77 -10.22
C PHE A 233 -20.42 -22.82 -11.17
N PHE A 234 -20.52 -23.87 -11.99
CA PHE A 234 -21.64 -24.02 -12.93
C PHE A 234 -22.99 -24.13 -12.22
N GLN A 235 -23.07 -24.83 -11.09
CA GLN A 235 -24.30 -24.92 -10.31
C GLN A 235 -24.75 -23.56 -9.76
N GLN A 236 -23.81 -22.75 -9.25
CA GLN A 236 -24.13 -21.41 -8.74
C GLN A 236 -24.55 -20.49 -9.88
N LEU A 237 -23.87 -20.54 -11.02
CA LEU A 237 -24.21 -19.76 -12.20
C LEU A 237 -25.63 -20.13 -12.72
N THR A 238 -25.96 -21.40 -12.81
CA THR A 238 -27.30 -21.88 -13.20
C THR A 238 -28.38 -21.36 -12.26
N ARG A 239 -28.13 -21.40 -10.94
CA ARG A 239 -29.07 -20.86 -9.95
C ARG A 239 -29.28 -19.37 -10.10
N ALA A 240 -28.20 -18.61 -10.33
CA ALA A 240 -28.30 -17.19 -10.58
C ALA A 240 -29.06 -16.88 -11.87
N SER A 241 -28.82 -17.68 -12.94
CA SER A 241 -29.54 -17.56 -14.22
C SER A 241 -31.04 -17.77 -14.04
N GLU A 242 -31.44 -18.83 -13.31
CA GLU A 242 -32.85 -19.10 -13.02
C GLU A 242 -33.51 -17.99 -12.20
N GLN A 243 -32.81 -17.44 -11.18
CA GLN A 243 -33.32 -16.39 -10.32
C GLN A 243 -33.56 -15.08 -11.09
N HIS A 244 -32.71 -14.78 -12.08
CA HIS A 244 -32.82 -13.56 -12.88
C HIS A 244 -33.58 -13.74 -14.19
N GLY A 245 -33.98 -14.97 -14.51
CA GLY A 245 -34.72 -15.29 -15.76
C GLY A 245 -33.91 -15.07 -17.03
N GLN A 246 -32.59 -15.25 -16.95
CA GLN A 246 -31.64 -15.06 -18.03
C GLN A 246 -30.79 -16.31 -18.17
N ASP A 247 -30.65 -16.81 -19.40
CA ASP A 247 -29.86 -18.01 -19.66
C ASP A 247 -28.39 -17.63 -19.91
N VAL A 248 -27.60 -17.74 -18.86
CA VAL A 248 -26.16 -17.35 -18.89
C VAL A 248 -25.29 -18.54 -18.52
N HIS A 249 -24.35 -18.83 -19.40
CA HIS A 249 -23.39 -19.91 -19.26
C HIS A 249 -21.97 -19.37 -19.35
N CYS A 250 -21.00 -20.14 -18.85
CA CYS A 250 -19.58 -19.90 -19.02
C CYS A 250 -18.92 -21.12 -19.62
N SER A 251 -18.00 -20.92 -20.53
CA SER A 251 -17.08 -21.92 -21.02
C SER A 251 -15.72 -21.79 -20.32
N VAL A 252 -15.07 -22.92 -20.01
CA VAL A 252 -13.79 -22.95 -19.32
C VAL A 252 -12.78 -23.81 -20.08
N GLY A 253 -11.57 -23.27 -20.28
CA GLY A 253 -10.43 -24.02 -20.79
C GLY A 253 -9.36 -24.14 -19.71
N VAL A 254 -8.83 -25.32 -19.49
CA VAL A 254 -7.91 -25.65 -18.41
C VAL A 254 -6.60 -26.22 -18.97
N CYS A 255 -5.47 -25.66 -18.53
CA CYS A 255 -4.16 -26.28 -18.65
C CYS A 255 -3.76 -26.85 -17.27
N ARG A 256 -3.62 -28.16 -17.17
CA ARG A 256 -3.25 -28.88 -15.95
C ARG A 256 -1.75 -29.18 -15.96
N ILE A 257 -1.04 -28.74 -14.95
CA ILE A 257 0.39 -28.97 -14.74
C ILE A 257 0.50 -30.00 -13.61
N ALA A 258 0.78 -31.23 -13.95
CA ALA A 258 1.04 -32.28 -12.96
C ALA A 258 2.52 -32.38 -12.64
N ALA A 259 2.85 -32.80 -11.42
CA ALA A 259 4.21 -33.15 -11.04
C ALA A 259 4.79 -34.15 -12.04
N ALA A 260 6.05 -33.99 -12.41
CA ALA A 260 6.72 -34.96 -13.28
C ALA A 260 6.82 -36.29 -12.53
N ASP A 261 6.07 -37.28 -12.96
CA ASP A 261 6.25 -38.64 -12.47
C ASP A 261 7.70 -39.05 -12.72
N GLY A 262 8.39 -39.56 -11.71
CA GLY A 262 9.82 -39.87 -11.71
C GLY A 262 10.33 -40.89 -12.73
N ALA A 263 9.53 -41.20 -13.77
CA ALA A 263 9.83 -42.19 -14.79
C ALA A 263 10.36 -41.63 -16.13
N SER A 264 10.46 -40.32 -16.32
CA SER A 264 10.84 -39.75 -17.62
C SER A 264 11.97 -38.68 -17.59
N LEU A 265 12.71 -38.59 -16.50
CA LEU A 265 13.95 -37.79 -16.50
C LEU A 265 15.12 -38.64 -17.03
N GLY A 266 15.25 -38.69 -18.35
CA GLY A 266 16.49 -39.15 -18.99
C GLY A 266 17.67 -38.40 -18.38
N THR A 267 18.61 -39.18 -17.81
CA THR A 267 19.88 -38.71 -17.28
C THR A 267 20.75 -38.08 -18.39
N GLY A 268 20.42 -36.87 -18.78
CA GLY A 268 21.17 -36.05 -19.71
C GLY A 268 21.61 -34.76 -19.00
N ARG A 269 22.69 -34.85 -18.22
CA ARG A 269 23.41 -33.69 -17.72
C ARG A 269 24.19 -33.09 -18.90
N ALA A 270 23.72 -32.03 -19.50
CA ALA A 270 24.47 -31.18 -20.40
C ALA A 270 24.09 -29.72 -20.19
N ASP A 271 25.08 -29.01 -19.71
CA ASP A 271 25.30 -27.55 -19.83
C ASP A 271 24.11 -26.59 -19.66
N GLY A 272 23.99 -26.03 -18.45
CA GLY A 272 23.65 -24.62 -18.21
C GLY A 272 22.19 -24.17 -18.28
N ASP A 273 21.27 -24.93 -18.85
CA ASP A 273 19.86 -24.57 -18.89
C ASP A 273 19.11 -25.25 -17.75
N ALA A 274 18.31 -24.45 -16.99
CA ALA A 274 17.47 -24.95 -15.91
C ALA A 274 16.48 -25.99 -16.46
N ILE A 275 16.86 -27.28 -16.33
CA ILE A 275 16.04 -28.41 -16.76
C ILE A 275 14.81 -28.45 -15.85
N GLY A 276 13.69 -27.93 -16.32
CA GLY A 276 12.42 -28.26 -15.74
C GLY A 276 11.43 -27.11 -15.45
N SER A 277 11.69 -25.88 -15.79
CA SER A 277 10.68 -24.82 -15.58
C SER A 277 9.49 -25.00 -16.54
N VAL A 278 8.28 -24.91 -16.01
CA VAL A 278 7.05 -24.84 -16.82
C VAL A 278 6.99 -23.46 -17.48
N ASP A 279 6.79 -23.44 -18.80
CA ASP A 279 6.66 -22.19 -19.54
C ASP A 279 5.25 -21.62 -19.35
N PHE A 280 5.19 -20.44 -18.72
CA PHE A 280 3.94 -19.73 -18.47
C PHE A 280 3.17 -19.42 -19.76
N ASP A 281 3.85 -18.90 -20.77
CA ASP A 281 3.21 -18.48 -22.03
C ASP A 281 2.66 -19.70 -22.80
N GLN A 282 3.34 -20.83 -22.72
CA GLN A 282 2.85 -22.10 -23.29
C GLN A 282 1.62 -22.64 -22.52
N CYS A 283 1.63 -22.55 -21.19
CA CYS A 283 0.49 -22.96 -20.37
C CYS A 283 -0.76 -22.09 -20.65
N VAL A 284 -0.57 -20.79 -20.79
CA VAL A 284 -1.61 -19.85 -21.22
C VAL A 284 -2.18 -20.24 -22.59
N ALA A 285 -1.32 -20.53 -23.56
CA ALA A 285 -1.73 -20.91 -24.90
C ALA A 285 -2.54 -22.22 -24.94
N GLN A 286 -2.14 -23.20 -24.12
CA GLN A 286 -2.86 -24.48 -24.03
C GLN A 286 -4.23 -24.31 -23.34
N ALA A 287 -4.33 -23.45 -22.31
CA ALA A 287 -5.61 -23.14 -21.69
C ALA A 287 -6.57 -22.36 -22.62
N ASP A 288 -6.05 -21.40 -23.41
CA ASP A 288 -6.84 -20.68 -24.43
C ASP A 288 -7.34 -21.63 -25.52
N LEU A 289 -6.48 -22.56 -25.98
CA LEU A 289 -6.88 -23.57 -26.96
C LEU A 289 -7.97 -24.49 -26.40
N ALA A 290 -7.86 -24.93 -25.16
CA ALA A 290 -8.90 -25.70 -24.48
C ALA A 290 -10.22 -24.94 -24.41
N LEU A 291 -10.19 -23.63 -24.08
CA LEU A 291 -11.39 -22.78 -24.09
C LEU A 291 -12.01 -22.69 -25.49
N TYR A 292 -11.17 -22.48 -26.51
CA TYR A 292 -11.66 -22.45 -27.90
C TYR A 292 -12.41 -23.73 -28.29
N GLU A 293 -11.87 -24.90 -27.94
CA GLU A 293 -12.54 -26.16 -28.17
C GLU A 293 -13.85 -26.28 -27.39
N THR A 294 -13.86 -25.89 -26.11
CA THR A 294 -15.09 -25.88 -25.31
C THR A 294 -16.17 -25.04 -26.00
N LYS A 295 -15.84 -23.81 -26.41
CA LYS A 295 -16.80 -22.93 -27.12
C LYS A 295 -17.29 -23.46 -28.45
N ARG A 296 -16.46 -24.25 -29.15
CA ARG A 296 -16.80 -24.80 -30.46
C ARG A 296 -17.69 -26.07 -30.38
N PHE A 297 -17.43 -26.92 -29.40
CA PHE A 297 -18.04 -28.25 -29.36
C PHE A 297 -19.04 -28.42 -28.22
N ASN A 298 -18.87 -27.74 -27.10
CA ASN A 298 -19.66 -28.00 -25.90
C ASN A 298 -19.71 -26.77 -24.95
N LYS A 299 -20.35 -25.68 -25.40
CA LYS A 299 -20.53 -24.47 -24.59
C LYS A 299 -21.14 -24.78 -23.23
N GLY A 300 -20.81 -23.99 -22.23
CA GLY A 300 -21.31 -24.13 -20.87
C GLY A 300 -20.65 -25.27 -20.08
N THR A 301 -19.48 -25.74 -20.53
CA THR A 301 -18.71 -26.81 -19.89
C THR A 301 -17.22 -26.43 -19.81
N PHE A 302 -16.38 -27.45 -19.63
CA PHE A 302 -14.93 -27.25 -19.61
C PHE A 302 -14.18 -28.30 -20.42
N THR A 303 -13.00 -27.95 -20.91
CA THR A 303 -12.03 -28.85 -21.56
C THR A 303 -10.68 -28.73 -20.80
N VAL A 304 -10.03 -29.87 -20.58
CA VAL A 304 -8.76 -29.96 -19.87
C VAL A 304 -7.66 -30.42 -20.80
N TYR A 305 -6.59 -29.68 -20.89
CA TYR A 305 -5.33 -30.11 -21.48
C TYR A 305 -4.29 -30.35 -20.38
N ASN A 306 -3.59 -31.49 -20.49
CA ASN A 306 -2.40 -31.70 -19.68
C ASN A 306 -1.25 -30.93 -20.33
N TYR A 307 -0.49 -30.20 -19.50
CA TYR A 307 0.64 -29.42 -19.96
C TYR A 307 1.65 -30.32 -20.72
N ASP A 308 1.89 -29.99 -21.98
CA ASP A 308 2.81 -30.72 -22.85
C ASP A 308 3.88 -29.77 -23.39
N ARG A 309 5.14 -30.00 -22.98
CA ARG A 309 6.30 -29.22 -23.39
C ARG A 309 6.62 -29.36 -24.89
N SER A 310 6.21 -30.46 -25.52
CA SER A 310 6.52 -30.74 -26.92
C SER A 310 5.69 -29.93 -27.91
N GLN A 311 4.57 -29.35 -27.46
CA GLN A 311 3.69 -28.51 -28.27
C GLN A 311 4.20 -27.05 -28.23
N PRO A 312 4.70 -26.50 -29.35
CA PRO A 312 5.07 -25.08 -29.38
C PRO A 312 3.85 -24.22 -29.06
N ALA A 313 4.06 -23.13 -28.32
CA ALA A 313 3.04 -22.12 -28.13
C ALA A 313 2.51 -21.68 -29.51
N PRO A 314 1.18 -21.71 -29.77
CA PRO A 314 0.66 -21.26 -31.04
C PRO A 314 1.06 -19.80 -31.27
N ALA A 315 1.46 -19.45 -32.51
CA ALA A 315 2.01 -18.17 -32.88
C ALA A 315 1.07 -16.95 -32.68
N ASN A 316 -0.18 -17.18 -32.28
CA ASN A 316 -1.21 -16.17 -31.98
C ASN A 316 -1.74 -16.33 -30.56
N ILE A 317 -0.91 -16.07 -29.54
CA ILE A 317 -1.42 -15.78 -28.21
C ILE A 317 -2.10 -14.41 -28.29
N ARG A 318 -3.38 -14.34 -27.86
CA ARG A 318 -4.09 -13.05 -27.71
C ARG A 318 -3.29 -12.16 -26.75
N ALA A 319 -2.44 -11.26 -27.30
CA ALA A 319 -1.62 -10.30 -26.55
C ALA A 319 -2.46 -9.18 -25.96
#